data_22dce720ec5f96209304b58d1865f4a6
#
_entry.id   22dce720ec5f96209304b58d1865f4a6
#
_cell.length_a   1.000
_cell.length_b   1.000
_cell.length_c   1.000
_cell.angle_alpha   90.00
_cell.angle_beta   90.00
_cell.angle_gamma   90.00
#
_symmetry.space_group_name_H-M   'P 1'
#
loop_
_entity.id
_entity.type
_entity.pdbx_description
1 polymer ?
#
loop_
_entity_poly.entity_id
_entity_poly.type
_entity_poly.pdbx_seq_one_letter_code
_entity_poly.pdbx_strand_id
1 'polypeptide(L)'
;MISNDFNQLHPPLQAFIQDQAPFPLEFNSLISEQDEMYLFALENHKIPEKARIRYYFNGRRIFDAVRQVVQWKFHSFNRLNSFLDFASGYGRFTRFLIQEIPPQNVWISDIYRDAVKFQQEQFGVNGIVSTASPAEYSVNQQFDCILACSFFSHLPEQTFTLWMQKLYHLISSEGILLFSVHDRDLLPPESKIKSDEILFIPQSESHSLDVKEYGTSYVGEEFVRQTVQNMSEGKAICERIPQGICRYQDLYIVAKSPLPDFNQLNFSHHPFGRLEQIHLTTEGELHIRGWVSEINPNSQIEAILISINGEFIKQVKPEQNSSADQTFSWSTQINLPSLSPEDIILIKAINTRNLEWVFEAATLEVLQAASNEIR
;
A
#
# COMPACT_ATOMS: atom_id res chain seq x y z
N MET A 1 -3.87 4.26 -25.53
CA MET A 1 -3.90 5.12 -24.32
C MET A 1 -5.27 4.96 -23.68
N ILE A 2 -5.32 4.46 -22.48
CA ILE A 2 -6.56 4.39 -21.69
C ILE A 2 -6.85 5.83 -21.27
N SER A 3 -8.07 6.30 -21.55
CA SER A 3 -8.51 7.66 -21.24
C SER A 3 -8.36 8.00 -19.78
N ASN A 4 -7.91 9.23 -19.46
CA ASN A 4 -7.97 9.80 -18.11
C ASN A 4 -9.38 10.27 -17.72
N ASP A 5 -10.35 10.14 -18.62
CA ASP A 5 -11.73 10.52 -18.33
C ASP A 5 -12.37 9.45 -17.42
N PHE A 6 -12.68 9.85 -16.21
CA PHE A 6 -13.34 9.00 -15.22
C PHE A 6 -14.59 8.31 -15.80
N ASN A 7 -15.37 9.02 -16.62
CA ASN A 7 -16.60 8.50 -17.23
C ASN A 7 -16.38 7.42 -18.29
N GLN A 8 -15.14 7.26 -18.77
CA GLN A 8 -14.77 6.23 -19.76
C GLN A 8 -14.13 4.99 -19.12
N LEU A 9 -13.95 4.98 -17.80
CA LEU A 9 -13.41 3.82 -17.10
C LEU A 9 -14.44 2.69 -17.08
N HIS A 10 -13.93 1.46 -17.01
CA HIS A 10 -14.77 0.28 -16.79
C HIS A 10 -15.58 0.42 -15.49
N PRO A 11 -16.87 0.12 -15.47
CA PRO A 11 -17.76 0.42 -14.34
C PRO A 11 -17.30 -0.07 -12.95
N PRO A 12 -16.78 -1.30 -12.75
CA PRO A 12 -16.23 -1.72 -11.47
C PRO A 12 -15.09 -0.84 -10.97
N LEU A 13 -14.25 -0.35 -11.88
CA LEU A 13 -13.15 0.54 -11.54
C LEU A 13 -13.66 1.93 -11.16
N GLN A 14 -14.68 2.45 -11.84
CA GLN A 14 -15.35 3.70 -11.45
C GLN A 14 -15.91 3.59 -10.03
N ALA A 15 -16.66 2.53 -9.74
CA ALA A 15 -17.24 2.29 -8.42
C ALA A 15 -16.15 2.22 -7.32
N PHE A 16 -15.05 1.54 -7.61
CA PHE A 16 -13.90 1.46 -6.69
C PHE A 16 -13.26 2.84 -6.46
N ILE A 17 -12.96 3.60 -7.52
CA ILE A 17 -12.33 4.92 -7.40
C ILE A 17 -13.28 5.90 -6.70
N GLN A 18 -14.57 5.86 -6.99
CA GLN A 18 -15.57 6.69 -6.34
C GLN A 18 -15.64 6.44 -4.83
N ASP A 19 -15.47 5.19 -4.41
CA ASP A 19 -15.46 4.79 -3.00
C ASP A 19 -14.14 5.14 -2.29
N GLN A 20 -12.99 4.99 -2.97
CA GLN A 20 -11.68 5.01 -2.34
C GLN A 20 -10.90 6.33 -2.49
N ALA A 21 -11.19 7.13 -3.50
CA ALA A 21 -10.46 8.37 -3.76
C ALA A 21 -11.18 9.57 -3.12
N PRO A 22 -10.47 10.48 -2.41
CA PRO A 22 -11.07 11.71 -1.86
C PRO A 22 -11.68 12.61 -2.94
N PHE A 23 -11.05 12.69 -4.09
CA PHE A 23 -11.51 13.48 -5.25
C PHE A 23 -11.58 12.59 -6.50
N PRO A 24 -12.63 11.76 -6.65
CA PRO A 24 -12.71 10.74 -7.71
C PRO A 24 -12.58 11.29 -9.13
N LEU A 25 -13.15 12.47 -9.41
CA LEU A 25 -13.10 13.09 -10.73
C LEU A 25 -11.69 13.61 -11.10
N GLU A 26 -10.84 13.88 -10.11
CA GLU A 26 -9.46 14.34 -10.27
C GLU A 26 -8.46 13.18 -10.19
N PHE A 27 -8.92 11.97 -9.89
CA PHE A 27 -8.06 10.82 -9.74
C PHE A 27 -7.49 10.38 -11.09
N ASN A 28 -6.15 10.43 -11.21
CA ASN A 28 -5.49 9.96 -12.41
C ASN A 28 -5.42 8.42 -12.41
N SER A 29 -6.24 7.82 -13.26
CA SER A 29 -6.37 6.36 -13.39
C SER A 29 -5.48 5.75 -14.47
N LEU A 30 -4.60 6.53 -15.11
CA LEU A 30 -3.69 6.00 -16.11
C LEU A 30 -2.61 5.13 -15.45
N ILE A 31 -2.40 3.93 -15.97
CA ILE A 31 -1.32 3.02 -15.61
C ILE A 31 -0.42 2.86 -16.83
N SER A 32 0.89 2.94 -16.65
CA SER A 32 1.85 2.65 -17.71
C SER A 32 1.87 1.14 -18.00
N GLU A 33 1.99 0.78 -19.27
CA GLU A 33 2.19 -0.62 -19.68
C GLU A 33 3.52 -1.21 -19.19
N GLN A 34 4.45 -0.36 -18.77
CA GLN A 34 5.76 -0.74 -18.23
C GLN A 34 5.76 -0.81 -16.69
N ASP A 35 4.64 -0.55 -16.01
CA ASP A 35 4.58 -0.58 -14.56
C ASP A 35 4.69 -2.03 -14.04
N GLU A 36 5.88 -2.39 -13.53
CA GLU A 36 6.17 -3.74 -13.03
C GLU A 36 5.20 -4.18 -11.93
N MET A 37 4.73 -3.25 -11.08
CA MET A 37 3.78 -3.58 -10.02
C MET A 37 2.37 -3.86 -10.55
N TYR A 38 1.99 -3.23 -11.64
CA TYR A 38 0.75 -3.56 -12.34
C TYR A 38 0.86 -4.89 -13.09
N LEU A 39 1.99 -5.12 -13.78
CA LEU A 39 2.26 -6.39 -14.46
C LEU A 39 2.25 -7.56 -13.47
N PHE A 40 2.87 -7.40 -12.32
CA PHE A 40 2.81 -8.38 -11.23
C PHE A 40 1.37 -8.63 -10.74
N ALA A 41 0.58 -7.57 -10.57
CA ALA A 41 -0.84 -7.73 -10.21
C ALA A 41 -1.63 -8.46 -11.30
N LEU A 42 -1.34 -8.18 -12.58
CA LEU A 42 -1.98 -8.84 -13.71
C LEU A 42 -1.63 -10.34 -13.80
N GLU A 43 -0.37 -10.68 -13.55
CA GLU A 43 0.08 -12.07 -13.51
C GLU A 43 -0.63 -12.87 -12.40
N ASN A 44 -0.79 -12.27 -11.22
CA ASN A 44 -1.42 -12.91 -10.08
C ASN A 44 -2.94 -13.05 -10.21
N HIS A 45 -3.59 -12.03 -10.76
CA HIS A 45 -5.07 -12.00 -10.80
C HIS A 45 -5.64 -12.42 -12.16
N LYS A 46 -4.85 -12.41 -13.24
CA LYS A 46 -5.21 -12.82 -14.61
C LYS A 46 -6.38 -12.05 -15.24
N ILE A 47 -7.13 -11.30 -14.47
CA ILE A 47 -8.27 -10.47 -14.89
C ILE A 47 -7.82 -9.00 -14.80
N PRO A 48 -7.73 -8.26 -15.93
CA PRO A 48 -7.17 -6.89 -15.95
C PRO A 48 -7.87 -5.92 -15.00
N GLU A 49 -9.20 -5.96 -14.90
CA GLU A 49 -9.98 -5.09 -14.02
C GLU A 49 -9.64 -5.38 -12.54
N LYS A 50 -9.58 -6.64 -12.18
CA LYS A 50 -9.21 -7.06 -10.82
C LYS A 50 -7.77 -6.65 -10.49
N ALA A 51 -6.85 -6.83 -11.42
CA ALA A 51 -5.45 -6.41 -11.28
C ALA A 51 -5.35 -4.89 -11.04
N ARG A 52 -6.10 -4.07 -11.80
CA ARG A 52 -6.17 -2.60 -11.62
C ARG A 52 -6.70 -2.21 -10.25
N ILE A 53 -7.81 -2.81 -9.83
CA ILE A 53 -8.39 -2.55 -8.51
C ILE A 53 -7.39 -2.91 -7.40
N ARG A 54 -6.73 -4.06 -7.48
CA ARG A 54 -5.71 -4.46 -6.50
C ARG A 54 -4.48 -3.56 -6.52
N TYR A 55 -4.04 -3.12 -7.68
CA TYR A 55 -2.95 -2.16 -7.83
C TYR A 55 -3.27 -0.84 -7.10
N TYR A 56 -4.45 -0.25 -7.34
CA TYR A 56 -4.87 0.98 -6.68
C TYR A 56 -5.13 0.77 -5.20
N PHE A 57 -5.77 -0.33 -4.82
CA PHE A 57 -6.04 -0.62 -3.41
C PHE A 57 -4.74 -0.76 -2.60
N ASN A 58 -3.70 -1.38 -3.16
CA ASN A 58 -2.39 -1.40 -2.51
C ASN A 58 -1.78 0.00 -2.40
N GLY A 59 -1.90 0.84 -3.43
CA GLY A 59 -1.49 2.25 -3.37
C GLY A 59 -2.23 3.01 -2.28
N ARG A 60 -3.55 2.82 -2.16
CA ARG A 60 -4.37 3.40 -1.09
C ARG A 60 -3.93 2.96 0.29
N ARG A 61 -3.66 1.69 0.50
CA ARG A 61 -3.21 1.16 1.79
C ARG A 61 -1.85 1.71 2.21
N ILE A 62 -0.90 1.86 1.27
CA ILE A 62 0.37 2.53 1.53
C ILE A 62 0.11 3.99 1.92
N PHE A 63 -0.75 4.68 1.18
CA PHE A 63 -1.11 6.06 1.48
C PHE A 63 -1.73 6.22 2.87
N ASP A 64 -2.66 5.36 3.27
CA ASP A 64 -3.30 5.41 4.59
C ASP A 64 -2.30 5.15 5.73
N ALA A 65 -1.31 4.28 5.53
CA ALA A 65 -0.23 4.08 6.49
C ALA A 65 0.62 5.35 6.66
N VAL A 66 1.05 5.94 5.55
CA VAL A 66 1.82 7.20 5.53
C VAL A 66 1.00 8.36 6.11
N ARG A 67 -0.28 8.44 5.78
CA ARG A 67 -1.20 9.48 6.28
C ARG A 67 -1.27 9.48 7.80
N GLN A 68 -1.37 8.32 8.45
CA GLN A 68 -1.40 8.22 9.91
C GLN A 68 -0.11 8.79 10.54
N VAL A 69 1.05 8.48 9.98
CA VAL A 69 2.34 9.00 10.47
C VAL A 69 2.47 10.50 10.22
N VAL A 70 2.09 10.98 9.04
CA VAL A 70 2.13 12.41 8.70
C VAL A 70 1.19 13.22 9.61
N GLN A 71 -0.03 12.73 9.85
CA GLN A 71 -0.98 13.37 10.76
C GLN A 71 -0.47 13.39 12.20
N TRP A 72 0.17 12.33 12.66
CA TRP A 72 0.76 12.26 14.00
C TRP A 72 1.95 13.23 14.17
N LYS A 73 2.88 13.28 13.21
CA LYS A 73 4.09 14.11 13.31
C LYS A 73 3.82 15.57 12.96
N PHE A 74 3.07 15.83 11.88
CA PHE A 74 2.90 17.16 11.29
C PHE A 74 1.47 17.72 11.41
N HIS A 75 0.54 16.94 11.96
CA HIS A 75 -0.91 17.23 12.10
C HIS A 75 -1.69 17.29 10.76
N SER A 76 -1.04 17.60 9.65
CA SER A 76 -1.68 17.70 8.33
C SER A 76 -0.63 17.68 7.22
N PHE A 77 -1.00 17.14 6.07
CA PHE A 77 -0.20 17.23 4.84
C PHE A 77 0.06 18.68 4.40
N ASN A 78 -0.85 19.60 4.68
CA ASN A 78 -0.68 21.04 4.36
C ASN A 78 0.49 21.72 5.08
N ARG A 79 1.11 21.06 6.05
CA ARG A 79 2.30 21.54 6.73
C ARG A 79 3.61 21.06 6.10
N LEU A 80 3.52 20.20 5.10
CA LEU A 80 4.68 19.74 4.35
C LEU A 80 4.92 20.65 3.15
N ASN A 81 6.11 21.23 3.07
CA ASN A 81 6.54 22.01 1.91
C ASN A 81 7.18 21.09 0.84
N SER A 82 7.62 19.90 1.25
CA SER A 82 8.30 18.99 0.35
C SER A 82 8.12 17.52 0.80
N PHE A 83 7.65 16.68 -0.12
CA PHE A 83 7.55 15.25 0.05
C PHE A 83 8.31 14.55 -1.08
N LEU A 84 9.20 13.59 -0.75
CA LEU A 84 9.88 12.76 -1.73
C LEU A 84 9.34 11.32 -1.66
N ASP A 85 8.74 10.85 -2.75
CA ASP A 85 8.45 9.43 -2.98
C ASP A 85 9.67 8.81 -3.70
N PHE A 86 10.52 8.08 -2.96
CA PHE A 86 11.75 7.50 -3.45
C PHE A 86 11.55 6.05 -3.85
N ALA A 87 12.09 5.65 -5.01
CA ALA A 87 11.78 4.40 -5.71
C ALA A 87 10.27 4.27 -5.99
N SER A 88 9.72 5.34 -6.55
CA SER A 88 8.27 5.57 -6.69
C SER A 88 7.61 4.73 -7.80
N GLY A 89 8.39 4.06 -8.65
CA GLY A 89 7.91 3.35 -9.83
C GLY A 89 7.09 4.27 -10.74
N TYR A 90 5.93 3.80 -11.16
CA TYR A 90 4.99 4.58 -12.00
C TYR A 90 3.87 5.27 -11.20
N GLY A 91 4.12 5.54 -9.89
CA GLY A 91 3.28 6.40 -9.07
C GLY A 91 2.03 5.72 -8.49
N ARG A 92 2.14 4.43 -8.13
CA ARG A 92 1.07 3.71 -7.45
C ARG A 92 0.63 4.41 -6.15
N PHE A 93 1.57 4.95 -5.37
CA PHE A 93 1.33 5.74 -4.17
C PHE A 93 1.11 7.21 -4.50
N THR A 94 1.93 7.80 -5.36
CA THR A 94 1.96 9.23 -5.69
C THR A 94 0.59 9.77 -6.11
N ARG A 95 -0.22 8.99 -6.85
CA ARG A 95 -1.57 9.40 -7.31
C ARG A 95 -2.57 9.66 -6.18
N PHE A 96 -2.39 9.03 -5.02
CA PHE A 96 -3.15 9.33 -3.80
C PHE A 96 -2.55 10.53 -3.06
N LEU A 97 -1.22 10.65 -3.03
CA LEU A 97 -0.51 11.72 -2.36
C LEU A 97 -0.87 13.10 -2.93
N ILE A 98 -0.93 13.22 -4.26
CA ILE A 98 -1.26 14.49 -4.93
C ILE A 98 -2.71 14.97 -4.73
N GLN A 99 -3.56 14.14 -4.15
CA GLN A 99 -4.90 14.56 -3.72
C GLN A 99 -4.90 15.28 -2.36
N GLU A 100 -3.81 15.18 -1.61
CA GLU A 100 -3.66 15.80 -0.28
C GLU A 100 -2.58 16.89 -0.25
N ILE A 101 -1.60 16.82 -1.16
CA ILE A 101 -0.50 17.79 -1.28
C ILE A 101 -0.49 18.35 -2.70
N PRO A 102 -0.32 19.66 -2.89
CA PRO A 102 -0.15 20.23 -4.22
C PRO A 102 1.02 19.56 -4.97
N PRO A 103 0.84 19.15 -6.24
CA PRO A 103 1.87 18.44 -7.02
C PRO A 103 3.25 19.12 -7.04
N GLN A 104 3.30 20.46 -7.00
CA GLN A 104 4.55 21.22 -6.96
C GLN A 104 5.37 21.00 -5.67
N ASN A 105 4.75 20.51 -4.60
CA ASN A 105 5.41 20.15 -3.34
C ASN A 105 5.77 18.65 -3.25
N VAL A 106 5.49 17.90 -4.32
CA VAL A 106 5.79 16.47 -4.42
C VAL A 106 6.96 16.27 -5.39
N TRP A 107 7.97 15.55 -4.91
CA TRP A 107 9.07 15.03 -5.70
C TRP A 107 8.94 13.53 -5.78
N ILE A 108 9.26 12.99 -6.94
CA ILE A 108 9.39 11.55 -7.13
C ILE A 108 10.81 11.23 -7.60
N SER A 109 11.31 10.08 -7.22
CA SER A 109 12.62 9.61 -7.67
C SER A 109 12.57 8.14 -8.00
N ASP A 110 13.06 7.78 -9.17
CA ASP A 110 13.17 6.39 -9.61
C ASP A 110 14.38 6.20 -10.51
N ILE A 111 14.91 4.96 -10.56
CA ILE A 111 16.01 4.60 -11.45
C ILE A 111 15.57 4.54 -12.91
N TYR A 112 14.28 4.24 -13.13
CA TYR A 112 13.70 4.21 -14.47
C TYR A 112 13.32 5.61 -14.94
N ARG A 113 14.08 6.14 -15.89
CA ARG A 113 13.80 7.47 -16.49
C ARG A 113 12.38 7.60 -17.03
N ASP A 114 11.84 6.52 -17.60
CA ASP A 114 10.50 6.52 -18.18
C ASP A 114 9.42 6.58 -17.08
N ALA A 115 9.64 5.97 -15.92
CA ALA A 115 8.76 6.10 -14.77
C ALA A 115 8.73 7.54 -14.23
N VAL A 116 9.92 8.17 -14.14
CA VAL A 116 10.03 9.58 -13.74
C VAL A 116 9.29 10.48 -14.71
N LYS A 117 9.55 10.33 -16.01
CA LYS A 117 8.89 11.09 -17.07
C LYS A 117 7.37 10.90 -17.06
N PHE A 118 6.91 9.67 -16.92
CA PHE A 118 5.48 9.35 -16.83
C PHE A 118 4.81 10.13 -15.70
N GLN A 119 5.38 10.11 -14.50
CA GLN A 119 4.80 10.81 -13.35
C GLN A 119 4.83 12.33 -13.50
N GLN A 120 5.89 12.89 -14.07
CA GLN A 120 5.94 14.33 -14.37
C GLN A 120 4.84 14.74 -15.35
N GLU A 121 4.64 13.98 -16.42
CA GLU A 121 3.64 14.27 -17.45
C GLU A 121 2.21 14.03 -16.96
N GLN A 122 1.97 13.00 -16.15
CA GLN A 122 0.64 12.59 -15.74
C GLN A 122 0.17 13.23 -14.44
N PHE A 123 1.10 13.51 -13.52
CA PHE A 123 0.76 14.01 -12.17
C PHE A 123 1.24 15.44 -11.92
N GLY A 124 2.06 16.01 -12.81
CA GLY A 124 2.58 17.36 -12.64
C GLY A 124 3.57 17.51 -11.47
N VAL A 125 4.17 16.43 -11.02
CA VAL A 125 5.12 16.40 -9.90
C VAL A 125 6.55 16.67 -10.35
N ASN A 126 7.46 16.98 -9.40
CA ASN A 126 8.87 17.15 -9.68
C ASN A 126 9.56 15.79 -9.78
N GLY A 127 10.39 15.58 -10.80
CA GLY A 127 11.03 14.29 -11.06
C GLY A 127 12.55 14.33 -10.90
N ILE A 128 13.13 13.31 -10.28
CA ILE A 128 14.55 13.09 -10.12
C ILE A 128 14.88 11.68 -10.62
N VAL A 129 15.74 11.55 -11.60
CA VAL A 129 16.25 10.23 -12.00
C VAL A 129 17.27 9.77 -10.96
N SER A 130 17.02 8.63 -10.34
CA SER A 130 17.90 8.01 -9.36
C SER A 130 19.10 7.32 -10.04
N THR A 131 20.01 6.83 -9.23
CA THR A 131 21.23 6.13 -9.65
C THR A 131 21.34 4.81 -8.88
N ALA A 132 22.10 3.85 -9.41
CA ALA A 132 22.38 2.61 -8.68
C ALA A 132 23.28 2.89 -7.45
N SER A 133 24.25 3.80 -7.60
CA SER A 133 25.16 4.19 -6.52
C SER A 133 24.63 5.39 -5.74
N PRO A 134 24.44 5.30 -4.39
CA PRO A 134 24.08 6.45 -3.56
C PRO A 134 25.05 7.64 -3.65
N ALA A 135 26.33 7.37 -3.96
CA ALA A 135 27.35 8.43 -4.09
C ALA A 135 27.10 9.34 -5.31
N GLU A 136 26.52 8.79 -6.37
CA GLU A 136 26.18 9.52 -7.59
C GLU A 136 24.84 10.25 -7.52
N TYR A 137 23.99 9.88 -6.57
CA TYR A 137 22.69 10.54 -6.38
C TYR A 137 22.87 11.91 -5.77
N SER A 138 22.65 12.94 -6.58
CA SER A 138 22.86 14.34 -6.18
C SER A 138 21.54 15.11 -6.21
N VAL A 139 21.13 15.61 -5.06
CA VAL A 139 19.92 16.44 -4.87
C VAL A 139 20.27 17.60 -3.94
N ASN A 140 20.06 18.83 -4.40
CA ASN A 140 20.37 20.04 -3.64
C ASN A 140 19.16 20.55 -2.82
N GLN A 141 18.35 19.62 -2.33
CA GLN A 141 17.15 19.93 -1.54
C GLN A 141 17.04 18.97 -0.37
N GLN A 142 16.47 19.46 0.72
CA GLN A 142 16.01 18.65 1.84
C GLN A 142 14.49 18.51 1.80
N PHE A 143 13.98 17.40 2.37
CA PHE A 143 12.56 17.05 2.34
C PHE A 143 12.00 16.95 3.75
N ASP A 144 10.77 17.42 3.94
CA ASP A 144 10.06 17.30 5.21
C ASP A 144 9.61 15.85 5.45
N CYS A 145 9.29 15.14 4.38
CA CYS A 145 8.98 13.72 4.44
C CYS A 145 9.59 12.99 3.23
N ILE A 146 10.26 11.88 3.47
CA ILE A 146 10.71 10.94 2.44
C ILE A 146 10.02 9.62 2.70
N LEU A 147 9.43 9.02 1.66
CA LEU A 147 8.97 7.65 1.66
C LEU A 147 9.88 6.81 0.74
N ALA A 148 10.40 5.70 1.23
CA ALA A 148 11.09 4.68 0.45
C ALA A 148 10.38 3.32 0.69
N CYS A 149 9.23 3.15 0.02
CA CYS A 149 8.39 1.97 0.15
C CYS A 149 8.90 0.83 -0.74
N SER A 150 9.08 -0.36 -0.16
CA SER A 150 9.56 -1.56 -0.86
C SER A 150 10.90 -1.37 -1.58
N PHE A 151 11.75 -0.47 -1.10
CA PHE A 151 13.09 -0.24 -1.62
C PHE A 151 14.15 -1.00 -0.81
N PHE A 152 14.16 -0.81 0.50
CA PHE A 152 15.13 -1.47 1.40
C PHE A 152 14.89 -2.97 1.53
N SER A 153 13.74 -3.47 1.16
CA SER A 153 13.43 -4.90 1.06
C SER A 153 14.13 -5.61 -0.12
N HIS A 154 14.92 -4.88 -0.93
CA HIS A 154 15.57 -5.41 -2.11
C HIS A 154 17.10 -5.20 -2.15
N LEU A 155 17.66 -4.54 -1.15
CA LEU A 155 19.07 -4.14 -1.17
C LEU A 155 19.97 -5.10 -0.38
N PRO A 156 21.18 -5.44 -0.88
CA PRO A 156 22.20 -6.08 -0.07
C PRO A 156 22.72 -5.13 1.03
N GLU A 157 23.32 -5.68 2.07
CA GLU A 157 23.70 -4.98 3.30
C GLU A 157 24.47 -3.67 3.06
N GLN A 158 25.50 -3.70 2.20
CA GLN A 158 26.31 -2.53 1.93
C GLN A 158 25.49 -1.41 1.29
N THR A 159 24.72 -1.74 0.26
CA THR A 159 23.91 -0.77 -0.48
C THR A 159 22.75 -0.27 0.40
N PHE A 160 22.16 -1.13 1.22
CA PHE A 160 21.19 -0.78 2.23
C PHE A 160 21.71 0.34 3.15
N THR A 161 22.89 0.12 3.74
CA THR A 161 23.51 1.09 4.67
C THR A 161 23.81 2.43 3.99
N LEU A 162 24.38 2.39 2.79
CA LEU A 162 24.74 3.60 2.06
C LEU A 162 23.52 4.40 1.61
N TRP A 163 22.44 3.76 1.15
CA TRP A 163 21.20 4.45 0.81
C TRP A 163 20.49 4.99 2.06
N MET A 164 20.53 4.26 3.17
CA MET A 164 19.99 4.74 4.45
C MET A 164 20.66 6.05 4.85
N GLN A 165 21.99 6.10 4.80
CA GLN A 165 22.76 7.31 5.09
C GLN A 165 22.42 8.44 4.12
N LYS A 166 22.32 8.16 2.81
CA LYS A 166 22.00 9.16 1.79
C LYS A 166 20.62 9.78 2.05
N LEU A 167 19.57 8.96 2.21
CA LEU A 167 18.21 9.45 2.41
C LEU A 167 18.07 10.17 3.76
N TYR A 168 18.73 9.70 4.82
CA TYR A 168 18.78 10.42 6.09
C TYR A 168 19.36 11.84 5.97
N HIS A 169 20.41 12.03 5.16
CA HIS A 169 20.96 13.38 4.93
C HIS A 169 19.99 14.29 4.18
N LEU A 170 19.12 13.74 3.36
CA LEU A 170 18.14 14.49 2.56
C LEU A 170 16.89 14.91 3.35
N ILE A 171 16.62 14.37 4.55
CA ILE A 171 15.52 14.91 5.37
C ILE A 171 15.92 16.26 5.98
N SER A 172 14.95 17.16 6.09
CA SER A 172 15.11 18.45 6.77
C SER A 172 15.35 18.27 8.27
N SER A 173 15.69 19.32 9.01
CA SER A 173 15.93 19.24 10.45
C SER A 173 14.74 18.69 11.23
N GLU A 174 13.51 19.03 10.81
CA GLU A 174 12.26 18.57 11.42
C GLU A 174 11.59 17.44 10.64
N GLY A 175 12.24 16.99 9.54
CA GLY A 175 11.73 15.99 8.63
C GLY A 175 11.83 14.56 9.14
N ILE A 176 11.17 13.67 8.42
CA ILE A 176 11.20 12.22 8.67
C ILE A 176 11.50 11.42 7.41
N LEU A 177 12.18 10.29 7.59
CA LEU A 177 12.31 9.23 6.59
C LEU A 177 11.41 8.07 6.99
N LEU A 178 10.50 7.73 6.11
CA LEU A 178 9.65 6.53 6.17
C LEU A 178 10.21 5.50 5.21
N PHE A 179 10.44 4.29 5.67
CA PHE A 179 10.87 3.21 4.78
C PHE A 179 10.32 1.86 5.23
N SER A 180 10.19 0.94 4.30
CA SER A 180 9.69 -0.40 4.60
C SER A 180 10.72 -1.49 4.30
N VAL A 181 10.63 -2.58 5.06
CA VAL A 181 11.49 -3.76 4.95
C VAL A 181 10.67 -5.04 5.08
N HIS A 182 11.19 -6.15 4.59
CA HIS A 182 10.72 -7.48 4.99
C HIS A 182 11.37 -7.83 6.34
N ASP A 183 10.53 -8.07 7.35
CA ASP A 183 11.02 -8.56 8.64
C ASP A 183 11.46 -10.03 8.50
N ARG A 184 12.43 -10.43 9.31
CA ARG A 184 12.93 -11.81 9.41
C ARG A 184 11.83 -12.83 9.74
N ASP A 185 10.74 -12.40 10.35
CA ASP A 185 9.64 -13.28 10.71
C ASP A 185 8.80 -13.75 9.51
N LEU A 186 9.01 -13.14 8.34
CA LEU A 186 8.48 -13.63 7.05
C LEU A 186 9.26 -14.85 6.52
N LEU A 187 10.47 -15.12 7.05
CA LEU A 187 11.25 -16.29 6.67
C LEU A 187 10.67 -17.57 7.30
N PRO A 188 10.74 -18.69 6.58
CA PRO A 188 10.38 -19.97 7.15
C PRO A 188 11.35 -20.32 8.32
N PRO A 189 10.91 -21.14 9.30
CA PRO A 189 11.66 -21.41 10.51
C PRO A 189 13.10 -21.89 10.28
N GLU A 190 13.34 -22.67 9.23
CA GLU A 190 14.66 -23.20 8.85
C GLU A 190 15.63 -22.16 8.31
N SER A 191 15.13 -21.03 7.85
CA SER A 191 15.92 -19.94 7.26
C SER A 191 16.00 -18.71 8.14
N LYS A 192 15.50 -18.76 9.38
CA LYS A 192 15.49 -17.60 10.30
C LYS A 192 16.88 -17.11 10.60
N ILE A 193 17.05 -15.80 10.45
CA ILE A 193 18.25 -15.04 10.85
C ILE A 193 18.10 -14.44 12.23
N LYS A 194 19.19 -13.98 12.85
CA LYS A 194 19.17 -13.25 14.11
C LYS A 194 18.62 -11.83 13.95
N SER A 195 18.34 -11.16 15.06
CA SER A 195 17.79 -9.80 15.07
C SER A 195 18.79 -8.76 14.53
N ASP A 196 20.08 -9.02 14.62
CA ASP A 196 21.17 -8.16 14.19
C ASP A 196 21.73 -8.52 12.79
N GLU A 197 20.99 -9.36 12.04
CA GLU A 197 21.43 -9.85 10.73
C GLU A 197 20.50 -9.37 9.61
N ILE A 198 21.04 -9.37 8.39
CA ILE A 198 20.35 -9.23 7.10
C ILE A 198 20.62 -10.46 6.23
N LEU A 199 19.59 -10.98 5.60
CA LEU A 199 19.69 -12.02 4.58
C LEU A 199 19.32 -11.42 3.22
N PHE A 200 20.26 -11.43 2.29
CA PHE A 200 20.02 -11.04 0.89
C PHE A 200 19.96 -12.28 0.00
N ILE A 201 18.87 -12.40 -0.75
CA ILE A 201 18.66 -13.47 -1.75
C ILE A 201 18.70 -12.80 -3.13
N PRO A 202 19.64 -13.18 -4.05
CA PRO A 202 19.77 -12.57 -5.36
C PRO A 202 18.67 -13.03 -6.32
N GLN A 203 17.44 -12.75 -5.96
CA GLN A 203 16.22 -13.04 -6.72
C GLN A 203 15.24 -11.88 -6.53
N SER A 204 14.73 -11.32 -7.62
CA SER A 204 13.83 -10.18 -7.63
C SER A 204 12.66 -10.41 -8.58
N GLU A 205 11.58 -9.69 -8.34
CA GLU A 205 10.45 -9.54 -9.24
C GLU A 205 10.77 -8.62 -10.43
N SER A 206 11.80 -7.77 -10.29
CA SER A 206 12.28 -6.93 -11.41
C SER A 206 13.03 -7.77 -12.42
N HIS A 207 12.69 -7.59 -13.70
CA HIS A 207 13.36 -8.26 -14.83
C HIS A 207 14.49 -7.42 -15.46
N SER A 208 14.69 -6.18 -15.01
CA SER A 208 15.59 -5.20 -15.64
C SER A 208 16.76 -4.78 -14.76
N LEU A 209 16.74 -5.09 -13.45
CA LEU A 209 17.83 -4.79 -12.53
C LEU A 209 18.75 -6.00 -12.31
N ASP A 210 20.03 -5.74 -12.05
CA ASP A 210 20.97 -6.80 -11.69
C ASP A 210 20.58 -7.42 -10.35
N VAL A 211 20.25 -8.71 -10.34
CA VAL A 211 19.82 -9.44 -9.14
C VAL A 211 20.88 -9.47 -8.02
N LYS A 212 22.15 -9.16 -8.31
CA LYS A 212 23.20 -9.04 -7.31
C LYS A 212 23.13 -7.72 -6.54
N GLU A 213 22.56 -6.70 -7.17
CA GLU A 213 22.42 -5.35 -6.59
C GLU A 213 20.99 -5.08 -6.11
N TYR A 214 19.99 -5.82 -6.65
CA TYR A 214 18.58 -5.66 -6.35
C TYR A 214 17.90 -7.04 -6.34
N GLY A 215 17.80 -7.62 -5.15
CA GLY A 215 17.22 -8.95 -4.92
C GLY A 215 16.05 -8.91 -3.95
N THR A 216 16.04 -9.81 -2.98
CA THR A 216 15.09 -9.81 -1.86
C THR A 216 15.86 -9.84 -0.54
N SER A 217 15.59 -8.88 0.33
CA SER A 217 16.25 -8.77 1.64
C SER A 217 15.25 -8.96 2.77
N TYR A 218 15.68 -9.72 3.76
CA TYR A 218 14.99 -9.87 5.05
C TYR A 218 15.91 -9.34 6.14
N VAL A 219 15.40 -8.56 7.06
CA VAL A 219 16.19 -7.90 8.11
C VAL A 219 15.64 -8.16 9.50
N GLY A 220 16.53 -8.23 10.47
CA GLY A 220 16.15 -8.16 11.87
C GLY A 220 16.02 -6.72 12.35
N GLU A 221 15.21 -6.47 13.38
CA GLU A 221 15.00 -5.14 13.93
C GLU A 221 16.28 -4.50 14.44
N GLU A 222 17.13 -5.29 15.11
CA GLU A 222 18.39 -4.81 15.67
C GLU A 222 19.37 -4.36 14.58
N PHE A 223 19.43 -5.06 13.44
CA PHE A 223 20.21 -4.65 12.27
C PHE A 223 19.80 -3.24 11.80
N VAL A 224 18.49 -3.01 11.67
CA VAL A 224 17.97 -1.70 11.25
C VAL A 224 18.33 -0.61 12.26
N ARG A 225 18.12 -0.86 13.56
CA ARG A 225 18.42 0.10 14.63
C ARG A 225 19.90 0.42 14.72
N GLN A 226 20.77 -0.58 14.60
CA GLN A 226 22.22 -0.38 14.58
C GLN A 226 22.67 0.41 13.36
N THR A 227 22.11 0.12 12.18
CA THR A 227 22.39 0.87 10.96
C THR A 227 22.02 2.34 11.12
N VAL A 228 20.82 2.64 11.65
CA VAL A 228 20.37 4.02 11.91
C VAL A 228 21.25 4.70 12.96
N GLN A 229 21.61 4.01 14.03
CA GLN A 229 22.45 4.55 15.09
C GLN A 229 23.87 4.86 14.59
N ASN A 230 24.47 3.95 13.82
CA ASN A 230 25.82 4.13 13.31
C ASN A 230 25.90 5.30 12.31
N MET A 231 24.96 5.38 11.34
CA MET A 231 24.98 6.43 10.33
C MET A 231 24.71 7.84 10.90
N SER A 232 24.01 7.92 12.03
CA SER A 232 23.63 9.18 12.68
C SER A 232 24.50 9.55 13.88
N GLU A 233 25.53 8.76 14.19
CA GLU A 233 26.35 8.89 15.41
C GLU A 233 25.48 8.89 16.70
N GLY A 234 24.44 8.07 16.69
CA GLY A 234 23.50 7.96 17.82
C GLY A 234 22.50 9.10 17.96
N LYS A 235 22.39 10.01 16.97
CA LYS A 235 21.53 11.20 17.06
C LYS A 235 20.11 10.98 16.51
N ALA A 236 19.94 10.02 15.61
CA ALA A 236 18.62 9.76 15.01
C ALA A 236 17.70 8.98 15.95
N ILE A 237 16.43 9.31 15.88
CA ILE A 237 15.33 8.55 16.51
C ILE A 237 14.83 7.55 15.46
N CYS A 238 14.59 6.31 15.90
CA CYS A 238 14.09 5.24 15.03
C CYS A 238 12.94 4.49 15.72
N GLU A 239 11.76 4.58 15.12
CA GLU A 239 10.57 3.85 15.57
C GLU A 239 10.14 2.82 14.53
N ARG A 240 9.54 1.71 14.98
CA ARG A 240 9.08 0.60 14.14
C ARG A 240 7.59 0.38 14.30
N ILE A 241 6.90 0.20 13.19
CA ILE A 241 5.51 -0.25 13.12
C ILE A 241 5.51 -1.63 12.44
N PRO A 242 5.39 -2.73 13.19
CA PRO A 242 5.35 -4.07 12.61
C PRO A 242 4.20 -4.19 11.61
N GLN A 243 4.47 -4.79 10.45
CA GLN A 243 3.49 -4.99 9.37
C GLN A 243 2.77 -3.70 8.94
N GLY A 244 3.39 -2.53 9.14
CA GLY A 244 2.79 -1.21 8.91
C GLY A 244 2.44 -0.94 7.44
N ILE A 245 3.12 -1.58 6.49
CA ILE A 245 2.80 -1.48 5.07
C ILE A 245 2.10 -2.76 4.60
N CYS A 246 0.84 -2.61 4.25
CA CYS A 246 -0.02 -3.65 3.67
C CYS A 246 -0.11 -4.96 4.51
N ARG A 247 0.14 -4.89 5.84
CA ARG A 247 0.22 -6.05 6.74
C ARG A 247 1.28 -7.08 6.30
N TYR A 248 2.29 -6.63 5.63
CA TYR A 248 3.36 -7.49 5.10
C TYR A 248 4.75 -6.96 5.45
N GLN A 249 5.05 -5.72 5.08
CA GLN A 249 6.34 -5.10 5.40
C GLN A 249 6.23 -4.26 6.68
N ASP A 250 7.30 -4.24 7.44
CA ASP A 250 7.44 -3.32 8.57
C ASP A 250 7.70 -1.91 8.07
N LEU A 251 7.10 -0.93 8.73
CA LEU A 251 7.34 0.48 8.47
C LEU A 251 8.22 1.06 9.56
N TYR A 252 9.32 1.69 9.17
CA TYR A 252 10.21 2.42 10.06
C TYR A 252 10.07 3.93 9.86
N ILE A 253 10.21 4.67 10.95
CA ILE A 253 10.20 6.13 11.01
C ILE A 253 11.55 6.57 11.57
N VAL A 254 12.33 7.33 10.79
CA VAL A 254 13.63 7.88 11.24
C VAL A 254 13.59 9.40 11.21
N ALA A 255 14.02 10.05 12.29
CA ALA A 255 13.99 11.50 12.43
C ALA A 255 15.29 12.05 12.99
N LYS A 256 15.60 13.34 12.67
CA LYS A 256 16.71 14.11 13.24
C LYS A 256 16.31 14.87 14.51
N SER A 257 15.06 15.27 14.60
CA SER A 257 14.48 16.00 15.74
C SER A 257 13.58 15.11 16.59
N PRO A 258 13.23 15.52 17.81
CA PRO A 258 12.29 14.79 18.64
C PRO A 258 10.97 14.51 17.93
N LEU A 259 10.50 13.26 18.01
CA LEU A 259 9.18 12.86 17.59
C LEU A 259 8.16 13.11 18.71
N PRO A 260 6.88 13.30 18.40
CA PRO A 260 5.83 13.19 19.41
C PRO A 260 5.87 11.83 20.11
N ASP A 261 5.21 11.70 21.26
CA ASP A 261 5.13 10.40 21.94
C ASP A 261 4.56 9.35 20.97
N PHE A 262 5.35 8.30 20.73
CA PHE A 262 5.02 7.24 19.77
C PHE A 262 3.73 6.50 20.15
N ASN A 263 3.41 6.40 21.45
CA ASN A 263 2.16 5.82 21.90
C ASN A 263 0.92 6.60 21.41
N GLN A 264 1.08 7.89 21.12
CA GLN A 264 0.01 8.73 20.60
C GLN A 264 -0.25 8.52 19.10
N LEU A 265 0.65 7.87 18.37
CA LEU A 265 0.43 7.54 16.96
C LEU A 265 -0.81 6.66 16.81
N ASN A 266 -1.02 5.73 17.77
CA ASN A 266 -2.20 4.86 17.76
C ASN A 266 -2.48 4.27 16.36
N PHE A 267 -1.41 3.77 15.74
CA PHE A 267 -1.44 3.26 14.37
C PHE A 267 -2.44 2.12 14.23
N SER A 268 -3.19 2.14 13.16
CA SER A 268 -4.16 1.09 12.83
C SER A 268 -3.83 0.45 11.49
N HIS A 269 -3.91 -0.86 11.44
CA HIS A 269 -3.77 -1.63 10.21
C HIS A 269 -5.10 -1.74 9.49
N HIS A 270 -5.05 -1.87 8.18
CA HIS A 270 -6.24 -2.25 7.43
C HIS A 270 -6.71 -3.65 7.86
N PRO A 271 -8.02 -3.89 7.92
CA PRO A 271 -8.53 -5.26 7.97
C PRO A 271 -7.92 -6.11 6.86
N PHE A 272 -8.00 -7.42 7.00
CA PHE A 272 -7.65 -8.37 5.94
C PHE A 272 -8.67 -9.49 5.92
N GLY A 273 -9.11 -9.89 4.74
CA GLY A 273 -10.10 -10.93 4.64
C GLY A 273 -10.21 -11.52 3.24
N ARG A 274 -11.06 -12.51 3.14
CA ARG A 274 -11.31 -13.23 1.90
C ARG A 274 -12.78 -13.51 1.72
N LEU A 275 -13.24 -13.35 0.48
CA LEU A 275 -14.52 -13.85 0.04
C LEU A 275 -14.38 -15.36 -0.22
N GLU A 276 -15.22 -16.19 0.42
CA GLU A 276 -15.18 -17.65 0.25
C GLU A 276 -16.22 -18.13 -0.75
N GLN A 277 -17.37 -17.44 -0.80
CA GLN A 277 -18.46 -17.82 -1.67
C GLN A 277 -19.31 -16.61 -2.05
N ILE A 278 -19.69 -16.56 -3.32
CA ILE A 278 -20.77 -15.73 -3.83
C ILE A 278 -21.60 -16.56 -4.82
N HIS A 279 -22.90 -16.58 -4.63
CA HIS A 279 -23.81 -17.39 -5.44
C HIS A 279 -25.17 -16.71 -5.56
N LEU A 280 -25.68 -16.56 -6.80
CA LEU A 280 -27.03 -16.14 -7.08
C LEU A 280 -27.89 -17.37 -7.35
N THR A 281 -28.98 -17.51 -6.58
CA THR A 281 -29.94 -18.60 -6.80
C THR A 281 -30.85 -18.32 -8.00
N THR A 282 -31.54 -19.35 -8.47
CA THR A 282 -32.55 -19.20 -9.54
C THR A 282 -33.76 -18.34 -9.12
N GLU A 283 -33.95 -18.12 -7.83
CA GLU A 283 -35.03 -17.33 -7.24
C GLU A 283 -34.63 -15.84 -7.05
N GLY A 284 -33.39 -15.47 -7.42
CA GLY A 284 -32.88 -14.11 -7.31
C GLY A 284 -32.32 -13.76 -5.92
N GLU A 285 -31.98 -14.78 -5.10
CA GLU A 285 -31.26 -14.54 -3.84
C GLU A 285 -29.74 -14.60 -4.04
N LEU A 286 -29.04 -13.55 -3.63
CA LEU A 286 -27.59 -13.47 -3.62
C LEU A 286 -27.07 -13.91 -2.24
N HIS A 287 -26.36 -15.03 -2.21
CA HIS A 287 -25.70 -15.57 -1.02
C HIS A 287 -24.22 -15.22 -1.06
N ILE A 288 -23.72 -14.60 0.02
CA ILE A 288 -22.32 -14.18 0.13
C ILE A 288 -21.79 -14.68 1.48
N ARG A 289 -20.55 -15.20 1.47
CA ARG A 289 -19.84 -15.66 2.67
C ARG A 289 -18.36 -15.33 2.58
N GLY A 290 -17.78 -15.01 3.72
CA GLY A 290 -16.35 -14.77 3.84
C GLY A 290 -15.88 -14.68 5.29
N TRP A 291 -14.61 -14.31 5.44
CA TRP A 291 -14.03 -14.02 6.73
C TRP A 291 -13.19 -12.73 6.65
N VAL A 292 -12.99 -12.11 7.81
CA VAL A 292 -12.16 -10.90 7.96
C VAL A 292 -11.40 -10.98 9.29
N SER A 293 -10.20 -10.45 9.32
CA SER A 293 -9.37 -10.38 10.53
C SER A 293 -8.88 -8.97 10.80
N GLU A 294 -8.75 -8.65 12.09
CA GLU A 294 -8.14 -7.44 12.62
C GLU A 294 -6.92 -7.82 13.47
N ILE A 295 -5.82 -7.08 13.37
CA ILE A 295 -4.61 -7.36 14.18
C ILE A 295 -4.35 -6.29 15.23
N ASN A 296 -5.00 -5.14 15.12
CA ASN A 296 -4.85 -4.10 16.11
C ASN A 296 -5.75 -4.39 17.32
N PRO A 297 -5.19 -4.54 18.54
CA PRO A 297 -5.99 -4.85 19.74
C PRO A 297 -6.99 -3.75 20.12
N ASN A 298 -6.75 -2.51 19.66
CA ASN A 298 -7.60 -1.35 19.92
C ASN A 298 -8.57 -1.04 18.76
N SER A 299 -8.71 -1.96 17.81
CA SER A 299 -9.64 -1.86 16.69
C SER A 299 -10.47 -3.14 16.59
N GLN A 300 -11.68 -3.02 16.06
CA GLN A 300 -12.57 -4.14 15.80
C GLN A 300 -13.14 -3.98 14.39
N ILE A 301 -13.53 -5.10 13.79
CA ILE A 301 -14.32 -5.04 12.55
C ILE A 301 -15.70 -4.53 12.91
N GLU A 302 -16.04 -3.37 12.36
CA GLU A 302 -17.34 -2.73 12.61
C GLU A 302 -18.45 -3.35 11.76
N ALA A 303 -18.15 -3.50 10.46
CA ALA A 303 -19.14 -3.99 9.50
C ALA A 303 -18.51 -4.54 8.21
N ILE A 304 -19.30 -5.35 7.53
CA ILE A 304 -19.15 -5.64 6.10
C ILE A 304 -20.22 -4.83 5.37
N LEU A 305 -19.82 -4.03 4.40
CA LEU A 305 -20.66 -3.17 3.60
C LEU A 305 -20.79 -3.74 2.19
N ILE A 306 -22.01 -3.80 1.69
CA ILE A 306 -22.32 -4.30 0.36
C ILE A 306 -23.07 -3.21 -0.39
N SER A 307 -22.53 -2.84 -1.54
CA SER A 307 -23.16 -1.90 -2.47
C SER A 307 -23.34 -2.55 -3.84
N ILE A 308 -24.39 -2.18 -4.55
CA ILE A 308 -24.68 -2.63 -5.91
C ILE A 308 -24.92 -1.39 -6.77
N ASN A 309 -24.18 -1.28 -7.88
CA ASN A 309 -24.21 -0.12 -8.79
C ASN A 309 -24.00 1.22 -8.08
N GLY A 310 -23.19 1.23 -7.02
CA GLY A 310 -22.92 2.41 -6.19
C GLY A 310 -23.96 2.70 -5.12
N GLU A 311 -25.08 1.98 -5.10
CA GLU A 311 -26.09 2.12 -4.05
C GLU A 311 -25.81 1.19 -2.88
N PHE A 312 -25.84 1.73 -1.66
CA PHE A 312 -25.71 0.93 -0.44
C PHE A 312 -26.90 -0.01 -0.28
N ILE A 313 -26.64 -1.31 -0.16
CA ILE A 313 -27.68 -2.35 -0.06
C ILE A 313 -27.78 -2.91 1.35
N LYS A 314 -26.61 -3.28 1.94
CA LYS A 314 -26.65 -3.99 3.23
C LYS A 314 -25.37 -3.80 4.03
N GLN A 315 -25.57 -3.71 5.35
CA GLN A 315 -24.54 -3.83 6.36
C GLN A 315 -24.68 -5.17 7.07
N VAL A 316 -23.57 -5.89 7.21
CA VAL A 316 -23.52 -7.17 7.91
C VAL A 316 -22.55 -7.03 9.09
N LYS A 317 -22.98 -7.41 10.27
CA LYS A 317 -22.12 -7.50 11.44
C LYS A 317 -21.41 -8.85 11.42
N PRO A 318 -20.07 -8.90 11.38
CA PRO A 318 -19.37 -10.17 11.42
C PRO A 318 -19.41 -10.79 12.82
N GLU A 319 -19.34 -12.12 12.88
CA GLU A 319 -19.35 -12.90 14.11
C GLU A 319 -17.93 -13.38 14.43
N GLN A 320 -17.51 -13.21 15.67
CA GLN A 320 -16.17 -13.63 16.11
C GLN A 320 -16.13 -15.16 16.24
N ASN A 321 -15.16 -15.79 15.57
CA ASN A 321 -15.03 -17.26 15.52
C ASN A 321 -14.48 -17.84 16.82
N SER A 322 -13.54 -17.14 17.47
CA SER A 322 -13.01 -17.49 18.79
C SER A 322 -12.46 -16.25 19.49
N SER A 323 -12.39 -16.27 20.81
CA SER A 323 -11.80 -15.16 21.59
C SER A 323 -10.26 -15.06 21.45
N ALA A 324 -9.60 -16.10 20.93
CA ALA A 324 -8.15 -16.15 20.74
C ALA A 324 -7.70 -15.61 19.37
N ASP A 325 -8.52 -15.79 18.33
CA ASP A 325 -8.23 -15.32 16.99
C ASP A 325 -9.10 -14.10 16.68
N GLN A 326 -8.48 -12.97 16.33
CA GLN A 326 -9.18 -11.77 15.86
C GLN A 326 -9.73 -11.97 14.44
N THR A 327 -10.28 -13.15 14.18
CA THR A 327 -10.88 -13.55 12.91
C THR A 327 -12.38 -13.68 13.07
N PHE A 328 -13.11 -13.08 12.16
CA PHE A 328 -14.56 -12.99 12.17
C PHE A 328 -15.10 -13.62 10.88
N SER A 329 -16.07 -14.51 11.02
CA SER A 329 -16.86 -15.00 9.89
C SER A 329 -18.07 -14.12 9.64
N TRP A 330 -18.50 -14.07 8.40
CA TRP A 330 -19.72 -13.39 8.02
C TRP A 330 -20.41 -14.06 6.85
N SER A 331 -21.72 -13.99 6.84
CA SER A 331 -22.55 -14.44 5.73
C SER A 331 -23.79 -13.60 5.63
N THR A 332 -24.33 -13.52 4.43
CA THR A 332 -25.59 -12.80 4.20
C THR A 332 -26.33 -13.35 2.99
N GLN A 333 -27.64 -13.12 3.01
CA GLN A 333 -28.55 -13.37 1.90
C GLN A 333 -29.24 -12.05 1.56
N ILE A 334 -29.32 -11.72 0.28
CA ILE A 334 -29.92 -10.49 -0.23
C ILE A 334 -30.89 -10.90 -1.35
N ASN A 335 -32.17 -10.57 -1.16
CA ASN A 335 -33.19 -10.80 -2.17
C ASN A 335 -33.22 -9.63 -3.14
N LEU A 336 -32.83 -9.87 -4.38
CA LEU A 336 -32.75 -8.87 -5.46
C LEU A 336 -33.28 -9.48 -6.76
N PRO A 337 -34.62 -9.55 -6.92
CA PRO A 337 -35.24 -10.27 -8.04
C PRO A 337 -34.92 -9.69 -9.42
N SER A 338 -34.34 -8.48 -9.49
CA SER A 338 -33.93 -7.82 -10.74
C SER A 338 -32.41 -7.77 -10.95
N LEU A 339 -31.62 -8.53 -10.16
CA LEU A 339 -30.17 -8.52 -10.27
C LEU A 339 -29.71 -9.09 -11.60
N SER A 340 -28.88 -8.32 -12.31
CA SER A 340 -28.31 -8.67 -13.62
C SER A 340 -26.85 -9.17 -13.48
N PRO A 341 -26.39 -10.04 -14.38
CA PRO A 341 -24.96 -10.42 -14.45
C PRO A 341 -24.00 -9.23 -14.60
N GLU A 342 -24.46 -8.12 -15.18
CA GLU A 342 -23.69 -6.91 -15.39
C GLU A 342 -23.66 -5.97 -14.16
N ASP A 343 -24.49 -6.23 -13.13
CA ASP A 343 -24.52 -5.40 -11.93
C ASP A 343 -23.19 -5.45 -11.18
N ILE A 344 -22.74 -4.28 -10.78
CA ILE A 344 -21.44 -4.10 -10.12
C ILE A 344 -21.63 -4.26 -8.62
N ILE A 345 -20.95 -5.25 -8.05
CA ILE A 345 -20.97 -5.51 -6.61
C ILE A 345 -19.66 -5.04 -6.01
N LEU A 346 -19.75 -4.15 -5.03
CA LEU A 346 -18.65 -3.74 -4.16
C LEU A 346 -18.88 -4.30 -2.76
N ILE A 347 -17.92 -5.07 -2.28
CA ILE A 347 -17.95 -5.67 -0.93
C ILE A 347 -16.70 -5.22 -0.19
N LYS A 348 -16.88 -4.60 0.97
CA LYS A 348 -15.77 -4.17 1.82
C LYS A 348 -16.04 -4.40 3.30
N ALA A 349 -14.97 -4.64 4.07
CA ALA A 349 -15.00 -4.55 5.52
C ALA A 349 -14.50 -3.17 5.96
N ILE A 350 -15.04 -2.67 7.04
CA ILE A 350 -14.58 -1.46 7.72
C ILE A 350 -14.30 -1.77 9.18
N ASN A 351 -13.22 -1.22 9.72
CA ASN A 351 -12.93 -1.29 11.14
C ASN A 351 -13.30 0.01 11.88
N THR A 352 -13.26 -0.03 13.21
CA THR A 352 -13.60 1.11 14.07
C THR A 352 -12.67 2.32 13.93
N ARG A 353 -11.62 2.21 13.09
CA ARG A 353 -10.70 3.29 12.71
C ARG A 353 -10.96 3.83 11.31
N ASN A 354 -12.07 3.43 10.68
CA ASN A 354 -12.43 3.79 9.32
C ASN A 354 -11.41 3.33 8.26
N LEU A 355 -10.62 2.29 8.57
CA LEU A 355 -9.79 1.64 7.56
C LEU A 355 -10.53 0.48 6.94
N GLU A 356 -10.37 0.33 5.64
CA GLU A 356 -11.19 -0.57 4.84
C GLU A 356 -10.36 -1.72 4.25
N TRP A 357 -11.02 -2.84 4.02
CA TRP A 357 -10.56 -3.93 3.18
C TRP A 357 -11.57 -4.19 2.08
N VAL A 358 -11.20 -3.92 0.85
CA VAL A 358 -12.05 -4.22 -0.30
C VAL A 358 -11.86 -5.69 -0.66
N PHE A 359 -12.89 -6.50 -0.45
CA PHE A 359 -12.88 -7.91 -0.86
C PHE A 359 -12.93 -8.01 -2.38
N GLU A 360 -13.94 -7.41 -2.98
CA GLU A 360 -14.16 -7.40 -4.41
C GLU A 360 -14.87 -6.11 -4.86
N ALA A 361 -14.59 -5.73 -6.11
CA ALA A 361 -15.34 -4.77 -6.90
C ALA A 361 -15.39 -5.31 -8.32
N ALA A 362 -16.49 -5.96 -8.70
CA ALA A 362 -16.61 -6.64 -9.99
C ALA A 362 -18.07 -6.79 -10.39
N THR A 363 -18.32 -7.14 -11.66
CA THR A 363 -19.66 -7.56 -12.08
C THR A 363 -20.03 -8.91 -11.44
N LEU A 364 -21.30 -9.14 -11.26
CA LEU A 364 -21.79 -10.40 -10.68
C LEU A 364 -21.32 -11.62 -11.50
N GLU A 365 -21.29 -11.52 -12.82
CA GLU A 365 -20.79 -12.57 -13.71
C GLU A 365 -19.35 -12.97 -13.38
N VAL A 366 -18.46 -11.99 -13.23
CA VAL A 366 -17.03 -12.23 -12.89
C VAL A 366 -16.90 -12.86 -11.51
N LEU A 367 -17.71 -12.46 -10.53
CA LEU A 367 -17.68 -13.01 -9.18
C LEU A 367 -18.16 -14.48 -9.15
N GLN A 368 -19.18 -14.80 -9.93
CA GLN A 368 -19.69 -16.18 -10.02
C GLN A 368 -18.70 -17.12 -10.72
N ALA A 369 -18.05 -16.64 -11.80
CA ALA A 369 -17.02 -17.42 -12.50
C ALA A 369 -15.84 -17.76 -11.57
N ALA A 370 -15.34 -16.77 -10.82
CA ALA A 370 -14.25 -16.98 -9.86
C ALA A 370 -14.61 -17.94 -8.71
N SER A 371 -15.86 -17.99 -8.28
CA SER A 371 -16.32 -18.89 -7.22
C SER A 371 -16.39 -20.37 -7.67
N ASN A 372 -16.52 -20.61 -8.97
CA ASN A 372 -16.54 -21.96 -9.52
C ASN A 372 -15.14 -22.55 -9.71
N GLU A 373 -14.10 -21.72 -9.80
CA GLU A 373 -12.70 -22.17 -9.90
C GLU A 373 -12.08 -22.56 -8.54
N ILE A 374 -12.72 -22.21 -7.42
CA ILE A 374 -12.25 -22.52 -6.05
C ILE A 374 -12.78 -23.87 -5.54
N ARG A 375 -13.61 -24.54 -6.31
CA ARG A 375 -14.06 -25.93 -6.04
C ARG A 375 -13.14 -26.93 -6.72
#